data_7633f3e53f4c0118da8dd6e0d388085b
#
_entry.id   7633f3e53f4c0118da8dd6e0d388085b
#
_cell.length_a   1.000
_cell.length_b   1.000
_cell.length_c   1.000
_cell.angle_alpha   90.00
_cell.angle_beta   90.00
_cell.angle_gamma   90.00
#
_symmetry.space_group_name_H-M   'P 1'
#
loop_
_entity.id
_entity.type
_entity.pdbx_description
1 polymer ?
#
loop_
_entity_poly.entity_id
_entity_poly.type
_entity_poly.pdbx_seq_one_letter_code
_entity_poly.pdbx_strand_id
1 'polypeptide(L)'
;VEVYVLARADSTLSSVEELADSAGIGVQSGSDAEVGSYMKEQLSQAAPGALISEDTYYANLIANLSLGNLDAVAISANYYDMMIENEEISEDSFRKLATYSYTKTWEDDSDKNLAQDGFVIYISGIDEMGSPDQQLRSDVNILLFVNPIAHHVTMISLPRDAYLPNTAFAGSDFTLDKLTHTGLYGADTTVESVEQFFDIDIDYYARISFSSVIEIVDALGGIDVDVEIDFCEQDENRNKDAEHQICLSTGKQHLNGQQALAYARHRKTTGYDTAGRERAQQRILKAIIDRMLSLEGVSSLDALMDIIPSYVETNMPTSKMTEFARQQLSSMQPWTIESLSLDNGVNAHYLYQASLGDLSDAYVFSRQDVQYVEYAYESNATNPKMSDFQFAFNDLSKGKKQFEHQEEYVWSDEVEAY
;
A
#
# COMPACT_ATOMS: atom_id res chain seq x y z
N VAL A 1 -4.79 -9.11 -18.22
CA VAL A 1 -4.40 -10.07 -17.17
C VAL A 1 -4.61 -11.47 -17.68
N GLU A 2 -3.59 -12.34 -17.60
CA GLU A 2 -3.76 -13.78 -17.77
C GLU A 2 -4.25 -14.38 -16.46
N VAL A 3 -5.13 -15.37 -16.57
CA VAL A 3 -5.71 -16.08 -15.41
C VAL A 3 -5.51 -17.59 -15.63
N TYR A 4 -4.84 -18.22 -14.70
CA TYR A 4 -4.63 -19.67 -14.72
C TYR A 4 -5.75 -20.37 -13.96
N VAL A 5 -6.23 -21.48 -14.51
CA VAL A 5 -7.02 -22.45 -13.75
C VAL A 5 -6.10 -23.59 -13.35
N LEU A 6 -5.88 -23.71 -12.03
CA LEU A 6 -4.94 -24.65 -11.45
C LEU A 6 -5.67 -25.82 -10.80
N ALA A 7 -5.12 -27.02 -10.94
CA ALA A 7 -5.43 -28.20 -10.12
C ALA A 7 -4.17 -28.68 -9.41
N ARG A 8 -4.28 -29.58 -8.43
CA ARG A 8 -3.10 -30.17 -7.81
C ARG A 8 -2.31 -31.00 -8.84
N ALA A 9 -1.00 -31.08 -8.65
CA ALA A 9 -0.11 -31.84 -9.54
C ALA A 9 -0.45 -33.34 -9.62
N ASP A 10 -0.99 -33.93 -8.54
CA ASP A 10 -1.43 -35.33 -8.46
C ASP A 10 -2.83 -35.56 -9.08
N SER A 11 -3.51 -34.52 -9.52
CA SER A 11 -4.79 -34.59 -10.22
C SER A 11 -4.61 -35.27 -11.59
N THR A 12 -5.60 -36.05 -11.99
CA THR A 12 -5.66 -36.68 -13.33
C THR A 12 -6.27 -35.77 -14.38
N LEU A 13 -6.80 -34.61 -13.98
CA LEU A 13 -7.42 -33.61 -14.86
C LEU A 13 -6.39 -33.00 -15.81
N SER A 14 -6.76 -32.83 -17.07
CA SER A 14 -5.94 -32.20 -18.10
C SER A 14 -6.60 -30.96 -18.71
N SER A 15 -7.88 -30.72 -18.44
CA SER A 15 -8.62 -29.54 -18.88
C SER A 15 -9.76 -29.18 -17.90
N VAL A 16 -10.34 -28.02 -18.06
CA VAL A 16 -11.46 -27.54 -17.24
C VAL A 16 -12.73 -28.31 -17.51
N GLU A 17 -12.94 -28.78 -18.76
CA GLU A 17 -14.10 -29.53 -19.19
C GLU A 17 -14.14 -30.94 -18.57
N GLU A 18 -13.01 -31.43 -18.05
CA GLU A 18 -12.94 -32.70 -17.33
C GLU A 18 -13.35 -32.63 -15.85
N LEU A 19 -13.60 -31.40 -15.34
CA LEU A 19 -14.11 -31.21 -13.99
C LEU A 19 -15.49 -31.85 -13.87
N ALA A 20 -15.61 -32.80 -12.94
CA ALA A 20 -16.86 -33.52 -12.73
C ALA A 20 -17.97 -32.60 -12.21
N ASP A 21 -19.20 -33.02 -12.40
CA ASP A 21 -20.35 -32.42 -11.70
C ASP A 21 -20.08 -32.42 -10.19
N SER A 22 -20.36 -31.29 -9.55
CA SER A 22 -20.07 -31.02 -8.13
C SER A 22 -18.59 -30.85 -7.75
N ALA A 23 -17.65 -30.75 -8.72
CA ALA A 23 -16.28 -30.34 -8.43
C ALA A 23 -16.25 -28.92 -7.85
N GLY A 24 -15.44 -28.73 -6.81
CA GLY A 24 -15.28 -27.42 -6.18
C GLY A 24 -14.25 -26.56 -6.92
N ILE A 25 -14.66 -25.39 -7.42
CA ILE A 25 -13.76 -24.44 -8.06
C ILE A 25 -13.76 -23.15 -7.27
N GLY A 26 -12.57 -22.68 -6.87
CA GLY A 26 -12.40 -21.41 -6.15
C GLY A 26 -12.12 -20.25 -7.09
N VAL A 27 -12.78 -19.12 -6.85
CA VAL A 27 -12.52 -17.83 -7.51
C VAL A 27 -12.37 -16.73 -6.47
N GLN A 28 -11.61 -15.69 -6.80
CA GLN A 28 -11.35 -14.57 -5.89
C GLN A 28 -12.53 -13.58 -5.90
N SER A 29 -12.87 -13.01 -4.72
CA SER A 29 -13.96 -12.04 -4.55
C SER A 29 -13.55 -10.77 -3.79
N GLY A 30 -12.25 -10.59 -3.53
CA GLY A 30 -11.68 -9.41 -2.89
C GLY A 30 -11.02 -8.46 -3.89
N SER A 31 -9.73 -8.22 -3.74
CA SER A 31 -8.94 -7.28 -4.57
C SER A 31 -9.00 -7.54 -6.07
N ASP A 32 -9.25 -8.80 -6.48
CA ASP A 32 -9.36 -9.22 -7.88
C ASP A 32 -10.80 -9.71 -8.23
N ALA A 33 -11.81 -9.12 -7.56
CA ALA A 33 -13.22 -9.54 -7.70
C ALA A 33 -13.75 -9.49 -9.13
N GLU A 34 -13.25 -8.55 -9.96
CA GLU A 34 -13.61 -8.45 -11.38
C GLU A 34 -13.11 -9.66 -12.16
N VAL A 35 -11.84 -10.05 -11.93
CA VAL A 35 -11.25 -11.26 -12.51
C VAL A 35 -12.02 -12.48 -12.03
N GLY A 36 -12.34 -12.54 -10.73
CA GLY A 36 -13.14 -13.62 -10.15
C GLY A 36 -14.54 -13.71 -10.76
N SER A 37 -15.22 -12.58 -10.96
CA SER A 37 -16.55 -12.52 -11.60
C SER A 37 -16.49 -13.00 -13.06
N TYR A 38 -15.49 -12.54 -13.81
CA TYR A 38 -15.23 -13.00 -15.17
C TYR A 38 -14.97 -14.50 -15.20
N MET A 39 -14.11 -15.00 -14.32
CA MET A 39 -13.79 -16.42 -14.28
C MET A 39 -14.99 -17.28 -13.86
N LYS A 40 -15.84 -16.78 -12.96
CA LYS A 40 -17.09 -17.46 -12.59
C LYS A 40 -18.01 -17.66 -13.79
N GLU A 41 -18.10 -16.66 -14.68
CA GLU A 41 -18.85 -16.78 -15.92
C GLU A 41 -18.23 -17.80 -16.87
N GLN A 42 -16.90 -17.72 -17.13
CA GLN A 42 -16.20 -18.61 -18.03
C GLN A 42 -16.26 -20.08 -17.54
N LEU A 43 -16.02 -20.29 -16.25
CA LEU A 43 -16.04 -21.62 -15.64
C LEU A 43 -17.44 -22.22 -15.59
N SER A 44 -18.48 -21.41 -15.39
CA SER A 44 -19.87 -21.87 -15.48
C SER A 44 -20.26 -22.36 -16.87
N GLN A 45 -19.59 -21.85 -17.91
CA GLN A 45 -19.79 -22.33 -19.29
C GLN A 45 -18.96 -23.56 -19.60
N ALA A 46 -17.70 -23.61 -19.17
CA ALA A 46 -16.78 -24.70 -19.44
C ALA A 46 -17.05 -25.96 -18.58
N ALA A 47 -17.49 -25.79 -17.35
CA ALA A 47 -17.80 -26.86 -16.39
C ALA A 47 -19.17 -26.59 -15.71
N PRO A 48 -20.30 -26.73 -16.41
CA PRO A 48 -21.61 -26.28 -15.92
C PRO A 48 -22.14 -27.03 -14.69
N GLY A 49 -21.56 -28.19 -14.34
CA GLY A 49 -21.90 -28.94 -13.14
C GLY A 49 -21.02 -28.65 -11.92
N ALA A 50 -19.98 -27.85 -12.07
CA ALA A 50 -19.05 -27.52 -11.01
C ALA A 50 -19.66 -26.53 -10.00
N LEU A 51 -19.21 -26.62 -8.73
CA LEU A 51 -19.62 -25.73 -7.64
C LEU A 51 -18.55 -24.62 -7.51
N ILE A 52 -18.91 -23.40 -7.90
CA ILE A 52 -18.01 -22.27 -7.79
C ILE A 52 -18.16 -21.63 -6.41
N SER A 53 -17.07 -21.57 -5.67
CA SER A 53 -16.97 -20.90 -4.37
C SER A 53 -16.10 -19.64 -4.48
N GLU A 54 -16.42 -18.63 -3.70
CA GLU A 54 -15.71 -17.36 -3.66
C GLU A 54 -14.92 -17.25 -2.36
N ASP A 55 -13.68 -16.72 -2.45
CA ASP A 55 -12.88 -16.34 -1.28
C ASP A 55 -12.21 -15.00 -1.55
N THR A 56 -12.01 -14.22 -0.50
CA THR A 56 -11.40 -12.88 -0.59
C THR A 56 -9.91 -12.93 -0.90
N TYR A 57 -9.24 -14.08 -0.62
CA TYR A 57 -7.78 -14.19 -0.71
C TYR A 57 -7.35 -15.36 -1.60
N TYR A 58 -6.43 -15.10 -2.53
CA TYR A 58 -5.76 -16.15 -3.30
C TYR A 58 -5.03 -17.16 -2.42
N ALA A 59 -4.39 -16.71 -1.33
CA ALA A 59 -3.71 -17.59 -0.39
C ALA A 59 -4.65 -18.65 0.22
N ASN A 60 -5.88 -18.27 0.57
CA ASN A 60 -6.89 -19.21 1.07
C ASN A 60 -7.33 -20.19 -0.02
N LEU A 61 -7.54 -19.71 -1.24
CA LEU A 61 -7.92 -20.54 -2.39
C LEU A 61 -6.84 -21.59 -2.68
N ILE A 62 -5.58 -21.19 -2.72
CA ILE A 62 -4.43 -22.08 -2.93
C ILE A 62 -4.27 -23.07 -1.78
N ALA A 63 -4.45 -22.63 -0.53
CA ALA A 63 -4.43 -23.54 0.62
C ALA A 63 -5.55 -24.58 0.54
N ASN A 64 -6.78 -24.18 0.19
CA ASN A 64 -7.91 -25.08 0.02
C ASN A 64 -7.71 -26.05 -1.14
N LEU A 65 -7.09 -25.61 -2.24
CA LEU A 65 -6.69 -26.51 -3.35
C LEU A 65 -5.66 -27.53 -2.88
N SER A 66 -4.62 -27.10 -2.16
CA SER A 66 -3.56 -27.98 -1.64
C SER A 66 -4.09 -29.03 -0.67
N LEU A 67 -5.06 -28.65 0.18
CA LEU A 67 -5.72 -29.54 1.14
C LEU A 67 -6.75 -30.49 0.48
N GLY A 68 -7.09 -30.28 -0.80
CA GLY A 68 -8.09 -31.05 -1.51
C GLY A 68 -9.54 -30.69 -1.15
N ASN A 69 -9.78 -29.51 -0.55
CA ASN A 69 -11.11 -28.96 -0.32
C ASN A 69 -11.70 -28.35 -1.60
N LEU A 70 -10.84 -27.98 -2.54
CA LEU A 70 -11.17 -27.56 -3.90
C LEU A 70 -10.48 -28.48 -4.92
N ASP A 71 -11.11 -28.66 -6.06
CA ASP A 71 -10.57 -29.45 -7.17
C ASP A 71 -9.78 -28.58 -8.14
N ALA A 72 -10.17 -27.31 -8.26
CA ALA A 72 -9.48 -26.32 -9.07
C ALA A 72 -9.60 -24.91 -8.46
N VAL A 73 -8.72 -23.99 -8.86
CA VAL A 73 -8.72 -22.56 -8.49
C VAL A 73 -8.39 -21.73 -9.71
N ALA A 74 -9.12 -20.64 -9.92
CA ALA A 74 -8.74 -19.59 -10.85
C ALA A 74 -7.92 -18.53 -10.13
N ILE A 75 -6.72 -18.22 -10.65
CA ILE A 75 -5.78 -17.26 -10.06
C ILE A 75 -5.16 -16.41 -11.17
N SER A 76 -5.03 -15.10 -10.94
CA SER A 76 -4.27 -14.21 -11.83
C SER A 76 -2.83 -14.72 -11.97
N ALA A 77 -2.31 -14.78 -13.20
CA ALA A 77 -0.96 -15.25 -13.47
C ALA A 77 0.08 -14.51 -12.63
N ASN A 78 -0.08 -13.18 -12.52
CA ASN A 78 0.82 -12.32 -11.75
C ASN A 78 0.88 -12.71 -10.26
N TYR A 79 -0.27 -13.01 -9.64
CA TYR A 79 -0.30 -13.46 -8.24
C TYR A 79 0.30 -14.85 -8.08
N TYR A 80 0.03 -15.75 -9.04
CA TYR A 80 0.62 -17.08 -9.02
C TYR A 80 2.16 -17.04 -9.13
N ASP A 81 2.67 -16.25 -10.09
CA ASP A 81 4.11 -16.11 -10.30
C ASP A 81 4.80 -15.46 -9.10
N MET A 82 4.17 -14.43 -8.50
CA MET A 82 4.64 -13.79 -7.27
C MET A 82 4.71 -14.78 -6.10
N MET A 83 3.69 -15.62 -5.88
CA MET A 83 3.70 -16.62 -4.81
C MET A 83 4.81 -17.67 -5.02
N ILE A 84 5.16 -18.00 -6.28
CA ILE A 84 6.31 -18.86 -6.62
C ILE A 84 7.63 -18.16 -6.28
N GLU A 85 7.79 -16.89 -6.71
CA GLU A 85 9.01 -16.11 -6.48
C GLU A 85 9.28 -15.87 -4.99
N ASN A 86 8.23 -15.72 -4.19
CA ASN A 86 8.33 -15.57 -2.74
C ASN A 86 8.44 -16.92 -1.99
N GLU A 87 8.56 -18.04 -2.69
CA GLU A 87 8.64 -19.38 -2.10
C GLU A 87 7.41 -19.76 -1.23
N GLU A 88 6.27 -19.05 -1.39
CA GLU A 88 5.02 -19.38 -0.68
C GLU A 88 4.42 -20.68 -1.20
N ILE A 89 4.58 -20.96 -2.50
CA ILE A 89 4.17 -22.20 -3.16
C ILE A 89 5.27 -22.70 -4.10
N SER A 90 5.20 -23.98 -4.47
CA SER A 90 6.08 -24.59 -5.49
C SER A 90 5.31 -24.80 -6.78
N GLU A 91 5.88 -24.41 -7.92
CA GLU A 91 5.30 -24.62 -9.24
C GLU A 91 4.97 -26.10 -9.49
N ASP A 92 5.84 -27.01 -9.04
CA ASP A 92 5.66 -28.47 -9.16
C ASP A 92 4.44 -29.01 -8.40
N SER A 93 3.84 -28.21 -7.50
CA SER A 93 2.66 -28.60 -6.71
C SER A 93 1.35 -28.47 -7.48
N PHE A 94 1.36 -27.77 -8.61
CA PHE A 94 0.15 -27.45 -9.36
C PHE A 94 0.28 -27.81 -10.85
N ARG A 95 -0.88 -28.00 -11.48
CA ARG A 95 -1.02 -28.21 -12.92
C ARG A 95 -1.96 -27.15 -13.48
N LYS A 96 -1.56 -26.47 -14.55
CA LYS A 96 -2.42 -25.55 -15.29
C LYS A 96 -3.38 -26.35 -16.18
N LEU A 97 -4.70 -26.20 -15.93
CA LEU A 97 -5.77 -26.85 -16.74
C LEU A 97 -6.15 -25.95 -17.91
N ALA A 98 -6.14 -24.64 -17.73
CA ALA A 98 -6.45 -23.64 -18.75
C ALA A 98 -5.80 -22.30 -18.43
N THR A 99 -5.67 -21.46 -19.46
CA THR A 99 -5.32 -20.04 -19.34
C THR A 99 -6.41 -19.23 -20.02
N TYR A 100 -6.92 -18.25 -19.32
CA TYR A 100 -7.88 -17.26 -19.81
C TYR A 100 -7.22 -15.90 -19.87
N SER A 101 -7.70 -15.02 -20.75
CA SER A 101 -7.25 -13.63 -20.82
C SER A 101 -8.41 -12.73 -20.42
N TYR A 102 -8.20 -11.89 -19.43
CA TYR A 102 -9.13 -10.87 -18.97
C TYR A 102 -8.53 -9.50 -19.23
N THR A 103 -9.31 -8.63 -19.86
CA THR A 103 -8.92 -7.21 -19.99
C THR A 103 -9.54 -6.46 -18.83
N LYS A 104 -8.73 -6.19 -17.79
CA LYS A 104 -9.16 -5.39 -16.64
C LYS A 104 -9.40 -3.96 -17.13
N THR A 105 -10.65 -3.52 -17.07
CA THR A 105 -11.01 -2.12 -17.28
C THR A 105 -11.14 -1.48 -15.91
N TRP A 106 -10.22 -0.60 -15.59
CA TRP A 106 -10.31 0.19 -14.36
C TRP A 106 -11.38 1.26 -14.59
N GLU A 107 -12.44 1.24 -13.80
CA GLU A 107 -13.31 2.41 -13.68
C GLU A 107 -12.53 3.44 -12.88
N ASP A 108 -12.31 4.56 -13.49
CA ASP A 108 -11.66 5.70 -12.87
C ASP A 108 -12.75 6.55 -12.23
N ASP A 109 -12.94 6.36 -10.93
CA ASP A 109 -13.91 7.14 -10.16
C ASP A 109 -13.46 8.60 -9.96
N SER A 110 -12.21 8.93 -10.30
CA SER A 110 -11.69 10.30 -10.24
C SER A 110 -11.84 11.00 -11.61
N ASP A 111 -12.64 12.04 -11.66
CA ASP A 111 -12.78 12.94 -12.81
C ASP A 111 -11.53 13.82 -13.04
N LYS A 112 -10.49 13.69 -12.22
CA LYS A 112 -9.29 14.54 -12.28
C LYS A 112 -8.43 14.26 -13.50
N ASN A 113 -8.00 15.36 -14.12
CA ASN A 113 -6.93 15.34 -15.10
C ASN A 113 -5.58 15.41 -14.35
N LEU A 114 -4.91 14.27 -14.18
CA LEU A 114 -3.65 14.17 -13.41
C LEU A 114 -2.51 15.05 -13.95
N ALA A 115 -2.67 15.62 -15.12
CA ALA A 115 -1.72 16.55 -15.69
C ALA A 115 -1.95 18.02 -15.28
N GLN A 116 -3.12 18.34 -14.76
CA GLN A 116 -3.56 19.72 -14.48
C GLN A 116 -4.12 19.89 -13.07
N ASP A 117 -4.72 18.84 -12.53
CA ASP A 117 -5.37 18.90 -11.23
C ASP A 117 -4.47 18.32 -10.16
N GLY A 118 -4.45 18.97 -8.99
CA GLY A 118 -3.84 18.38 -7.80
C GLY A 118 -4.62 17.15 -7.35
N PHE A 119 -3.92 16.09 -6.96
CA PHE A 119 -4.53 14.86 -6.49
C PHE A 119 -3.80 14.31 -5.27
N VAL A 120 -4.49 13.43 -4.55
CA VAL A 120 -3.99 12.82 -3.31
C VAL A 120 -3.84 11.31 -3.51
N ILE A 121 -2.67 10.79 -3.13
CA ILE A 121 -2.40 9.36 -3.08
C ILE A 121 -2.13 8.95 -1.64
N TYR A 122 -2.76 7.88 -1.18
CA TYR A 122 -2.44 7.26 0.09
C TYR A 122 -1.55 6.03 -0.12
N ILE A 123 -0.37 6.02 0.48
CA ILE A 123 0.55 4.88 0.47
C ILE A 123 0.38 4.10 1.76
N SER A 124 0.00 2.83 1.64
CA SER A 124 -0.06 1.86 2.73
C SER A 124 1.01 0.78 2.55
N GLY A 125 1.81 0.54 3.57
CA GLY A 125 2.83 -0.51 3.55
C GLY A 125 2.55 -1.58 4.59
N ILE A 126 2.62 -2.84 4.20
CA ILE A 126 2.51 -4.00 5.09
C ILE A 126 3.89 -4.59 5.40
N ASP A 127 4.13 -4.95 6.68
CA ASP A 127 5.42 -5.49 7.17
C ASP A 127 5.48 -7.02 6.96
N GLU A 128 5.24 -7.48 5.71
CA GLU A 128 5.29 -8.88 5.34
C GLU A 128 5.76 -9.05 3.89
N MET A 129 6.30 -10.25 3.59
CA MET A 129 6.55 -10.70 2.23
C MET A 129 5.24 -11.19 1.61
N GLY A 130 5.18 -11.21 0.28
CA GLY A 130 4.03 -11.75 -0.46
C GLY A 130 3.12 -10.69 -1.04
N SER A 131 1.90 -11.10 -1.35
CA SER A 131 0.93 -10.24 -2.03
C SER A 131 0.53 -9.01 -1.20
N PRO A 132 0.44 -7.82 -1.80
CA PRO A 132 -0.03 -6.61 -1.11
C PRO A 132 -1.52 -6.63 -0.73
N ASP A 133 -2.32 -7.55 -1.30
CA ASP A 133 -3.76 -7.70 -1.00
C ASP A 133 -4.07 -8.46 0.30
N GLN A 134 -3.06 -8.92 1.01
CA GLN A 134 -3.25 -9.57 2.31
C GLN A 134 -3.81 -8.59 3.34
N GLN A 135 -4.86 -9.01 4.09
CA GLN A 135 -5.39 -8.21 5.20
C GLN A 135 -4.44 -8.27 6.40
N LEU A 136 -3.44 -7.42 6.34
CA LEU A 136 -2.42 -7.26 7.35
C LEU A 136 -2.39 -5.82 7.84
N ARG A 137 -1.70 -5.60 8.95
CA ARG A 137 -1.53 -4.26 9.53
C ARG A 137 -0.89 -3.30 8.54
N SER A 138 -1.45 -2.10 8.44
CA SER A 138 -0.85 -0.98 7.71
C SER A 138 0.24 -0.34 8.55
N ASP A 139 1.48 -0.76 8.35
CA ASP A 139 2.62 -0.34 9.16
C ASP A 139 3.34 0.90 8.64
N VAL A 140 3.13 1.22 7.36
CA VAL A 140 3.56 2.45 6.71
C VAL A 140 2.33 3.19 6.20
N ASN A 141 2.20 4.46 6.53
CA ASN A 141 1.05 5.27 6.19
C ASN A 141 1.54 6.66 5.75
N ILE A 142 1.42 6.96 4.47
CA ILE A 142 1.92 8.22 3.90
C ILE A 142 0.87 8.83 2.97
N LEU A 143 0.53 10.09 3.19
CA LEU A 143 -0.24 10.91 2.26
C LEU A 143 0.71 11.63 1.30
N LEU A 144 0.43 11.54 0.01
CA LEU A 144 1.10 12.29 -1.05
C LEU A 144 0.13 13.29 -1.66
N PHE A 145 0.40 14.56 -1.48
CA PHE A 145 -0.31 15.66 -2.15
C PHE A 145 0.51 16.05 -3.38
N VAL A 146 0.02 15.68 -4.56
CA VAL A 146 0.73 15.83 -5.83
C VAL A 146 0.17 17.01 -6.61
N ASN A 147 1.00 18.00 -6.93
CA ASN A 147 0.65 19.12 -7.79
C ASN A 147 1.44 19.06 -9.10
N PRO A 148 0.83 18.64 -10.21
CA PRO A 148 1.51 18.44 -11.48
C PRO A 148 1.89 19.75 -12.17
N ILE A 149 1.16 20.83 -11.94
CA ILE A 149 1.44 22.15 -12.54
C ILE A 149 2.68 22.77 -11.90
N ALA A 150 2.79 22.63 -10.59
CA ALA A 150 3.89 23.18 -9.83
C ALA A 150 5.09 22.22 -9.75
N HIS A 151 4.97 20.98 -10.24
CA HIS A 151 5.96 19.94 -10.08
C HIS A 151 6.38 19.77 -8.61
N HIS A 152 5.37 19.67 -7.74
CA HIS A 152 5.56 19.64 -6.30
C HIS A 152 4.79 18.46 -5.68
N VAL A 153 5.46 17.76 -4.74
CA VAL A 153 4.86 16.72 -3.92
C VAL A 153 5.08 17.06 -2.45
N THR A 154 4.00 17.11 -1.67
CA THR A 154 4.08 17.14 -0.21
C THR A 154 3.80 15.72 0.31
N MET A 155 4.77 15.16 1.04
CA MET A 155 4.66 13.84 1.68
C MET A 155 4.41 14.04 3.16
N ILE A 156 3.33 13.48 3.70
CA ILE A 156 3.02 13.50 5.12
C ILE A 156 2.94 12.07 5.65
N SER A 157 3.85 11.71 6.56
CA SER A 157 3.78 10.42 7.26
C SER A 157 2.83 10.49 8.43
N LEU A 158 1.95 9.50 8.52
CA LEU A 158 1.05 9.28 9.63
C LEU A 158 1.62 8.18 10.54
N PRO A 159 1.69 8.40 11.87
CA PRO A 159 2.12 7.36 12.79
C PRO A 159 1.22 6.12 12.69
N ARG A 160 1.82 4.93 12.61
CA ARG A 160 1.06 3.67 12.51
C ARG A 160 0.11 3.44 13.70
N ASP A 161 0.52 3.93 14.87
CA ASP A 161 -0.24 3.82 16.12
C ASP A 161 -1.21 4.99 16.33
N ALA A 162 -1.43 5.84 15.30
CA ALA A 162 -2.37 6.96 15.34
C ALA A 162 -3.78 6.49 15.68
N TYR A 163 -4.41 7.17 16.65
CA TYR A 163 -5.72 6.83 17.20
C TYR A 163 -6.81 7.61 16.46
N LEU A 164 -7.60 6.90 15.65
CA LEU A 164 -8.60 7.48 14.76
C LEU A 164 -9.77 6.50 14.54
N PRO A 165 -10.88 6.92 13.93
CA PRO A 165 -11.98 6.03 13.60
C PRO A 165 -11.53 4.90 12.68
N ASN A 166 -11.96 3.67 13.00
CA ASN A 166 -11.87 2.52 12.11
C ASN A 166 -13.26 2.28 11.49
N THR A 167 -13.41 2.58 10.21
CA THR A 167 -14.70 2.54 9.51
C THR A 167 -15.30 1.14 9.43
N ALA A 168 -14.51 0.07 9.63
CA ALA A 168 -15.03 -1.28 9.78
C ALA A 168 -15.99 -1.42 10.97
N PHE A 169 -15.92 -0.52 11.96
CA PHE A 169 -16.80 -0.48 13.14
C PHE A 169 -17.84 0.65 13.08
N ALA A 170 -18.05 1.24 11.91
CA ALA A 170 -19.05 2.29 11.73
C ALA A 170 -20.44 1.83 12.22
N GLY A 171 -21.09 2.67 13.05
CA GLY A 171 -22.39 2.35 13.65
C GLY A 171 -22.34 1.53 14.95
N SER A 172 -21.14 1.20 15.47
CA SER A 172 -20.95 0.66 16.81
C SER A 172 -20.73 1.78 17.84
N ASP A 173 -20.86 1.44 19.15
CA ASP A 173 -20.60 2.40 20.24
C ASP A 173 -19.10 2.76 20.39
N PHE A 174 -18.23 1.94 19.79
CA PHE A 174 -16.77 2.09 19.86
C PHE A 174 -16.18 1.91 18.48
N THR A 175 -15.69 3.00 17.91
CA THR A 175 -15.13 3.03 16.54
C THR A 175 -13.65 3.36 16.51
N LEU A 176 -13.09 3.95 17.58
CA LEU A 176 -11.70 4.39 17.60
C LEU A 176 -10.72 3.22 17.73
N ASP A 177 -9.64 3.27 16.97
CA ASP A 177 -8.64 2.23 16.88
C ASP A 177 -7.28 2.82 16.43
N LYS A 178 -6.25 2.00 16.37
CA LYS A 178 -5.00 2.38 15.72
C LYS A 178 -5.13 2.32 14.19
N LEU A 179 -4.53 3.28 13.52
CA LEU A 179 -4.46 3.29 12.05
C LEU A 179 -3.92 1.97 11.48
N THR A 180 -2.89 1.40 12.11
CA THR A 180 -2.33 0.11 11.64
C THR A 180 -3.35 -1.04 11.63
N HIS A 181 -4.34 -1.01 12.53
CA HIS A 181 -5.36 -2.06 12.61
C HIS A 181 -6.41 -1.95 11.50
N THR A 182 -6.63 -0.78 10.91
CA THR A 182 -7.57 -0.62 9.79
C THR A 182 -7.18 -1.50 8.60
N GLY A 183 -5.88 -1.70 8.39
CA GLY A 183 -5.34 -2.58 7.35
C GLY A 183 -5.77 -4.05 7.45
N LEU A 184 -6.19 -4.50 8.65
CA LEU A 184 -6.76 -5.85 8.86
C LEU A 184 -8.12 -6.03 8.17
N TYR A 185 -8.75 -4.93 7.77
CA TYR A 185 -10.07 -4.88 7.11
C TYR A 185 -9.97 -4.46 5.64
N GLY A 186 -8.76 -4.30 5.13
CA GLY A 186 -8.48 -3.96 3.73
C GLY A 186 -7.99 -2.53 3.50
N ALA A 187 -7.57 -2.25 2.26
CA ALA A 187 -7.07 -0.95 1.87
C ALA A 187 -8.16 0.13 1.92
N ASP A 188 -9.37 -0.19 1.47
CA ASP A 188 -10.51 0.74 1.45
C ASP A 188 -10.86 1.23 2.86
N THR A 189 -10.93 0.31 3.84
CA THR A 189 -11.17 0.68 5.25
C THR A 189 -10.10 1.63 5.77
N THR A 190 -8.83 1.42 5.39
CA THR A 190 -7.74 2.31 5.81
C THR A 190 -7.89 3.69 5.19
N VAL A 191 -8.19 3.77 3.89
CA VAL A 191 -8.43 5.02 3.16
C VAL A 191 -9.59 5.77 3.77
N GLU A 192 -10.78 5.15 3.88
CA GLU A 192 -11.98 5.75 4.46
C GLU A 192 -11.76 6.27 5.89
N SER A 193 -10.99 5.53 6.70
CA SER A 193 -10.67 5.95 8.08
C SER A 193 -9.82 7.21 8.11
N VAL A 194 -8.87 7.34 7.18
CA VAL A 194 -8.00 8.52 7.04
C VAL A 194 -8.81 9.71 6.48
N GLU A 195 -9.63 9.49 5.45
CA GLU A 195 -10.53 10.51 4.88
C GLU A 195 -11.47 11.07 5.93
N GLN A 196 -12.14 10.20 6.68
CA GLN A 196 -13.07 10.61 7.73
C GLN A 196 -12.37 11.41 8.83
N PHE A 197 -11.16 11.01 9.25
CA PHE A 197 -10.46 11.68 10.33
C PHE A 197 -9.93 13.06 9.94
N PHE A 198 -9.38 13.20 8.73
CA PHE A 198 -8.78 14.45 8.28
C PHE A 198 -9.73 15.35 7.45
N ASP A 199 -10.95 14.91 7.17
CA ASP A 199 -11.93 15.59 6.29
C ASP A 199 -11.31 15.96 4.93
N ILE A 200 -10.72 14.95 4.28
CA ILE A 200 -10.10 15.06 2.95
C ILE A 200 -10.60 13.95 2.03
N ASP A 201 -10.53 14.18 0.72
CA ASP A 201 -10.74 13.14 -0.28
C ASP A 201 -9.39 12.58 -0.74
N ILE A 202 -9.27 11.26 -0.79
CA ILE A 202 -8.11 10.54 -1.31
C ILE A 202 -8.47 9.96 -2.69
N ASP A 203 -7.86 10.49 -3.73
CA ASP A 203 -8.17 10.09 -5.11
C ASP A 203 -7.71 8.67 -5.43
N TYR A 204 -6.52 8.32 -4.93
CA TYR A 204 -5.91 7.03 -5.19
C TYR A 204 -5.20 6.48 -3.95
N TYR A 205 -5.08 5.16 -3.90
CA TYR A 205 -4.20 4.52 -2.94
C TYR A 205 -3.21 3.57 -3.64
N ALA A 206 -2.11 3.28 -2.97
CA ALA A 206 -1.20 2.21 -3.35
C ALA A 206 -0.77 1.46 -2.08
N ARG A 207 -1.12 0.18 -2.01
CA ARG A 207 -0.71 -0.71 -0.94
C ARG A 207 0.44 -1.58 -1.43
N ILE A 208 1.50 -1.65 -0.64
CA ILE A 208 2.75 -2.32 -0.99
C ILE A 208 3.20 -3.25 0.15
N SER A 209 3.87 -4.32 -0.22
CA SER A 209 4.53 -5.27 0.69
C SER A 209 6.06 -5.12 0.63
N PHE A 210 6.77 -5.93 1.37
CA PHE A 210 8.23 -6.00 1.27
C PHE A 210 8.70 -6.43 -0.12
N SER A 211 8.00 -7.42 -0.72
CA SER A 211 8.27 -7.84 -2.10
C SER A 211 8.10 -6.68 -3.07
N SER A 212 7.06 -5.87 -2.89
CA SER A 212 6.81 -4.69 -3.72
C SER A 212 8.00 -3.70 -3.69
N VAL A 213 8.54 -3.44 -2.50
CA VAL A 213 9.69 -2.51 -2.38
C VAL A 213 10.90 -3.04 -3.14
N ILE A 214 11.20 -4.34 -3.02
CA ILE A 214 12.33 -4.98 -3.71
C ILE A 214 12.13 -4.84 -5.22
N GLU A 215 11.01 -5.29 -5.75
CA GLU A 215 10.74 -5.35 -7.18
C GLU A 215 10.67 -3.96 -7.82
N ILE A 216 10.01 -2.99 -7.17
CA ILE A 216 9.95 -1.62 -7.69
C ILE A 216 11.35 -0.99 -7.77
N VAL A 217 12.15 -1.13 -6.72
CA VAL A 217 13.51 -0.58 -6.70
C VAL A 217 14.40 -1.24 -7.74
N ASP A 218 14.33 -2.57 -7.88
CA ASP A 218 15.14 -3.31 -8.84
C ASP A 218 14.70 -3.03 -10.29
N ALA A 219 13.39 -2.90 -10.56
CA ALA A 219 12.89 -2.47 -11.88
C ALA A 219 13.36 -1.07 -12.28
N LEU A 220 13.53 -0.17 -11.29
CA LEU A 220 14.12 1.16 -11.50
C LEU A 220 15.64 1.13 -11.71
N GLY A 221 16.28 -0.03 -11.58
CA GLY A 221 17.73 -0.19 -11.63
C GLY A 221 18.44 0.35 -10.38
N GLY A 222 17.75 0.39 -9.25
CA GLY A 222 18.22 0.93 -7.98
C GLY A 222 17.83 2.39 -7.76
N ILE A 223 18.00 2.86 -6.53
CA ILE A 223 17.68 4.22 -6.09
C ILE A 223 18.84 4.87 -5.34
N ASP A 224 19.00 6.18 -5.46
CA ASP A 224 20.02 6.94 -4.76
C ASP A 224 19.46 7.50 -3.45
N VAL A 225 20.03 7.06 -2.33
CA VAL A 225 19.56 7.41 -0.97
C VAL A 225 20.71 7.97 -0.15
N ASP A 226 20.43 9.03 0.61
CA ASP A 226 21.33 9.52 1.65
C ASP A 226 21.01 8.81 2.96
N VAL A 227 21.74 7.72 3.25
CA VAL A 227 21.57 6.88 4.42
C VAL A 227 21.97 7.64 5.68
N GLU A 228 21.10 7.69 6.68
CA GLU A 228 21.25 8.56 7.86
C GLU A 228 22.25 8.02 8.88
N ILE A 229 22.36 6.70 9.00
CA ILE A 229 23.19 6.02 10.00
C ILE A 229 23.87 4.76 9.46
N ASP A 230 24.99 4.39 10.06
CA ASP A 230 25.58 3.07 9.85
C ASP A 230 24.77 1.99 10.56
N PHE A 231 24.41 0.92 9.86
CA PHE A 231 23.68 -0.19 10.46
C PHE A 231 23.88 -1.50 9.70
N CYS A 232 23.52 -2.60 10.36
CA CYS A 232 23.30 -3.89 9.71
C CYS A 232 21.89 -4.40 10.05
N GLU A 233 21.17 -4.91 9.07
CA GLU A 233 19.84 -5.51 9.23
C GLU A 233 19.80 -6.89 8.57
N GLN A 234 18.85 -7.70 8.96
CA GLN A 234 18.57 -9.00 8.36
C GLN A 234 18.10 -8.83 6.91
N ASP A 235 18.34 -9.85 6.09
CA ASP A 235 17.80 -9.93 4.73
C ASP A 235 16.24 -9.96 4.74
N GLU A 236 15.63 -10.03 3.57
CA GLU A 236 14.19 -10.08 3.39
C GLU A 236 13.56 -11.31 4.08
N ASN A 237 14.29 -12.41 4.20
CA ASN A 237 13.86 -13.64 4.86
C ASN A 237 14.09 -13.63 6.38
N ARG A 238 14.54 -12.49 6.93
CA ARG A 238 14.84 -12.31 8.35
C ARG A 238 15.90 -13.28 8.90
N ASN A 239 16.84 -13.70 8.07
CA ASN A 239 17.97 -14.53 8.47
C ASN A 239 18.87 -13.81 9.45
N LYS A 240 19.28 -14.51 10.51
CA LYS A 240 20.09 -13.95 11.59
C LYS A 240 21.59 -14.18 11.41
N ASP A 241 21.98 -14.99 10.44
CA ASP A 241 23.36 -15.34 10.19
C ASP A 241 24.15 -14.16 9.61
N ALA A 242 25.42 -14.06 9.99
CA ALA A 242 26.27 -12.94 9.57
C ALA A 242 26.42 -12.82 8.04
N GLU A 243 26.27 -13.93 7.32
CA GLU A 243 26.37 -13.99 5.86
C GLU A 243 25.15 -13.38 5.15
N HIS A 244 24.02 -13.30 5.85
CA HIS A 244 22.76 -12.78 5.33
C HIS A 244 22.44 -11.36 5.85
N GLN A 245 23.41 -10.72 6.51
CA GLN A 245 23.20 -9.35 6.96
C GLN A 245 23.52 -8.35 5.88
N ILE A 246 22.61 -7.41 5.67
CA ILE A 246 22.75 -6.26 4.79
C ILE A 246 23.25 -5.10 5.64
N CYS A 247 24.48 -4.63 5.36
CA CYS A 247 25.09 -3.52 6.06
C CYS A 247 25.19 -2.30 5.14
N LEU A 248 24.75 -1.15 5.62
CA LEU A 248 24.88 0.15 4.94
C LEU A 248 25.62 1.13 5.81
N SER A 249 26.38 2.01 5.17
CA SER A 249 27.09 3.10 5.83
C SER A 249 26.35 4.42 5.65
N THR A 250 26.57 5.37 6.53
CA THR A 250 26.05 6.74 6.43
C THR A 250 26.50 7.41 5.12
N GLY A 251 25.60 8.21 4.54
CA GLY A 251 25.87 9.02 3.35
C GLY A 251 25.19 8.50 2.08
N LYS A 252 25.50 9.14 0.97
CA LYS A 252 24.88 8.85 -0.33
C LYS A 252 25.32 7.49 -0.86
N GLN A 253 24.36 6.64 -1.15
CA GLN A 253 24.56 5.29 -1.68
C GLN A 253 23.51 4.99 -2.74
N HIS A 254 23.87 4.16 -3.71
CA HIS A 254 22.96 3.56 -4.67
C HIS A 254 22.53 2.21 -4.12
N LEU A 255 21.23 2.06 -3.83
CA LEU A 255 20.66 0.88 -3.18
C LEU A 255 19.89 0.04 -4.19
N ASN A 256 20.07 -1.27 -4.14
CA ASN A 256 19.15 -2.23 -4.75
C ASN A 256 17.92 -2.47 -3.86
N GLY A 257 16.96 -3.29 -4.31
CA GLY A 257 15.73 -3.54 -3.61
C GLY A 257 15.92 -4.10 -2.19
N GLN A 258 16.78 -5.10 -2.01
CA GLN A 258 17.07 -5.68 -0.70
C GLN A 258 17.69 -4.67 0.27
N GLN A 259 18.62 -3.84 -0.22
CA GLN A 259 19.25 -2.78 0.57
C GLN A 259 18.25 -1.69 0.96
N ALA A 260 17.37 -1.31 0.04
CA ALA A 260 16.29 -0.36 0.29
C ALA A 260 15.32 -0.89 1.36
N LEU A 261 14.91 -2.15 1.25
CA LEU A 261 14.06 -2.81 2.24
C LEU A 261 14.73 -2.88 3.61
N ALA A 262 16.00 -3.27 3.68
CA ALA A 262 16.77 -3.34 4.93
C ALA A 262 16.80 -1.96 5.62
N TYR A 263 16.99 -0.87 4.85
CA TYR A 263 16.97 0.49 5.39
C TYR A 263 15.58 0.91 5.88
N ALA A 264 14.52 0.62 5.11
CA ALA A 264 13.14 0.95 5.48
C ALA A 264 12.65 0.23 6.76
N ARG A 265 13.24 -0.95 7.09
CA ARG A 265 12.88 -1.77 8.26
C ARG A 265 13.70 -1.48 9.50
N HIS A 266 14.87 -0.86 9.35
CA HIS A 266 15.83 -0.73 10.44
C HIS A 266 15.30 0.15 11.58
N ARG A 267 15.47 -0.34 12.84
CA ARG A 267 15.09 0.38 14.09
C ARG A 267 15.96 0.01 15.30
N LYS A 268 17.00 -0.79 15.10
CA LYS A 268 17.74 -1.41 16.24
C LYS A 268 18.92 -0.59 16.72
N THR A 269 19.35 0.44 15.98
CA THR A 269 20.44 1.31 16.40
C THR A 269 19.99 2.25 17.52
N THR A 270 20.77 2.37 18.57
CA THR A 270 20.47 3.26 19.71
C THR A 270 20.24 4.69 19.24
N GLY A 271 19.09 5.29 19.60
CA GLY A 271 18.70 6.63 19.18
C GLY A 271 18.07 6.68 17.75
N TYR A 272 17.87 5.52 17.12
CA TYR A 272 17.17 5.38 15.84
C TYR A 272 15.95 4.50 16.06
N ASP A 273 14.90 5.09 16.55
CA ASP A 273 13.64 4.49 16.96
C ASP A 273 12.59 4.48 15.84
N THR A 274 11.32 4.51 16.20
CA THR A 274 10.20 4.59 15.27
C THR A 274 10.29 5.81 14.37
N ALA A 275 10.64 6.97 14.89
CA ALA A 275 10.79 8.20 14.08
C ALA A 275 11.96 8.08 13.07
N GLY A 276 13.06 7.41 13.45
CA GLY A 276 14.16 7.10 12.53
C GLY A 276 13.69 6.21 11.37
N ARG A 277 12.91 5.16 11.67
CA ARG A 277 12.34 4.27 10.65
C ARG A 277 11.39 5.02 9.70
N GLU A 278 10.51 5.87 10.22
CA GLU A 278 9.62 6.69 9.41
C GLU A 278 10.39 7.61 8.45
N ARG A 279 11.47 8.25 8.93
CA ARG A 279 12.36 9.04 8.06
C ARG A 279 13.03 8.19 6.98
N ALA A 280 13.48 6.96 7.30
CA ALA A 280 14.02 6.05 6.30
C ALA A 280 12.99 5.69 5.23
N GLN A 281 11.77 5.37 5.61
CA GLN A 281 10.67 5.08 4.68
C GLN A 281 10.36 6.27 3.77
N GLN A 282 10.31 7.49 4.32
CA GLN A 282 10.17 8.72 3.52
C GLN A 282 11.33 8.90 2.53
N ARG A 283 12.58 8.65 2.94
CA ARG A 283 13.75 8.76 2.07
C ARG A 283 13.72 7.75 0.93
N ILE A 284 13.31 6.50 1.22
CA ILE A 284 13.12 5.47 0.20
C ILE A 284 12.03 5.87 -0.78
N LEU A 285 10.84 6.25 -0.28
CA LEU A 285 9.75 6.67 -1.16
C LEU A 285 10.12 7.89 -2.00
N LYS A 286 10.75 8.88 -1.38
CA LYS A 286 11.28 10.05 -2.11
C LYS A 286 12.25 9.64 -3.21
N ALA A 287 13.19 8.75 -2.92
CA ALA A 287 14.18 8.29 -3.89
C ALA A 287 13.54 7.48 -5.04
N ILE A 288 12.49 6.68 -4.75
CA ILE A 288 11.69 6.00 -5.76
C ILE A 288 11.02 7.04 -6.68
N ILE A 289 10.34 8.04 -6.11
CA ILE A 289 9.68 9.10 -6.89
C ILE A 289 10.70 9.91 -7.70
N ASP A 290 11.81 10.34 -7.08
CA ASP A 290 12.90 11.05 -7.78
C ASP A 290 13.44 10.23 -8.96
N ARG A 291 13.62 8.92 -8.77
CA ARG A 291 14.08 8.00 -9.81
C ARG A 291 13.07 7.83 -10.93
N MET A 292 11.79 7.63 -10.59
CA MET A 292 10.69 7.53 -11.57
C MET A 292 10.58 8.79 -12.43
N LEU A 293 10.76 9.96 -11.85
CA LEU A 293 10.67 11.26 -12.52
C LEU A 293 11.97 11.69 -13.20
N SER A 294 13.04 10.88 -13.12
CA SER A 294 14.32 11.14 -13.80
C SER A 294 14.29 10.68 -15.26
N LEU A 295 15.23 11.19 -16.07
CA LEU A 295 15.41 10.72 -17.46
C LEU A 295 15.72 9.23 -17.56
N GLU A 296 16.40 8.69 -16.56
CA GLU A 296 16.75 7.27 -16.49
C GLU A 296 15.51 6.44 -16.11
N GLY A 297 14.58 6.99 -15.31
CA GLY A 297 13.30 6.37 -14.99
C GLY A 297 12.39 6.19 -16.21
N VAL A 298 12.54 7.04 -17.25
CA VAL A 298 11.79 6.87 -18.52
C VAL A 298 12.05 5.51 -19.15
N SER A 299 13.31 5.07 -19.15
CA SER A 299 13.68 3.78 -19.72
C SER A 299 13.18 2.58 -18.91
N SER A 300 12.84 2.80 -17.65
CA SER A 300 12.31 1.78 -16.72
C SER A 300 10.78 1.81 -16.62
N LEU A 301 10.10 2.78 -17.25
CA LEU A 301 8.65 2.93 -17.14
C LEU A 301 7.89 1.68 -17.59
N ASP A 302 8.29 1.09 -18.73
CA ASP A 302 7.64 -0.12 -19.25
C ASP A 302 7.83 -1.29 -18.25
N ALA A 303 9.03 -1.46 -17.70
CA ALA A 303 9.29 -2.50 -16.69
C ALA A 303 8.48 -2.28 -15.40
N LEU A 304 8.31 -1.02 -14.97
CA LEU A 304 7.45 -0.69 -13.83
C LEU A 304 5.99 -1.03 -14.11
N MET A 305 5.48 -0.68 -15.30
CA MET A 305 4.10 -0.97 -15.67
C MET A 305 3.82 -2.48 -15.76
N ASP A 306 4.83 -3.29 -16.05
CA ASP A 306 4.71 -4.74 -16.08
C ASP A 306 4.60 -5.35 -14.67
N ILE A 307 5.29 -4.78 -13.67
CA ILE A 307 5.30 -5.32 -12.30
C ILE A 307 4.21 -4.75 -11.39
N ILE A 308 3.77 -3.50 -11.60
CA ILE A 308 2.76 -2.85 -10.74
C ILE A 308 1.53 -3.74 -10.52
N PRO A 309 0.93 -4.38 -11.53
CA PRO A 309 -0.26 -5.22 -11.32
C PRO A 309 -0.05 -6.39 -10.37
N SER A 310 1.19 -6.87 -10.21
CA SER A 310 1.53 -7.99 -9.34
C SER A 310 1.92 -7.58 -7.92
N TYR A 311 2.57 -6.43 -7.80
CA TYR A 311 3.23 -6.02 -6.57
C TYR A 311 2.61 -4.80 -5.90
N VAL A 312 1.60 -4.17 -6.51
CA VAL A 312 0.92 -3.00 -5.95
C VAL A 312 -0.59 -3.19 -6.03
N GLU A 313 -1.24 -3.21 -4.88
CA GLU A 313 -2.70 -3.09 -4.81
C GLU A 313 -3.07 -1.61 -4.90
N THR A 314 -3.85 -1.21 -5.93
CA THR A 314 -4.19 0.20 -6.17
C THR A 314 -5.49 0.34 -6.95
N ASN A 315 -6.22 1.42 -6.71
CA ASN A 315 -7.37 1.85 -7.51
C ASN A 315 -6.96 2.78 -8.67
N MET A 316 -5.66 3.18 -8.80
CA MET A 316 -5.23 4.03 -9.91
C MET A 316 -5.06 3.20 -11.19
N PRO A 317 -5.78 3.52 -12.29
CA PRO A 317 -5.62 2.82 -13.55
C PRO A 317 -4.20 2.94 -14.12
N THR A 318 -3.62 1.83 -14.59
CA THR A 318 -2.28 1.80 -15.20
C THR A 318 -2.16 2.77 -16.40
N SER A 319 -3.26 2.97 -17.13
CA SER A 319 -3.33 3.95 -18.22
C SER A 319 -3.09 5.38 -17.75
N LYS A 320 -3.69 5.79 -16.61
CA LYS A 320 -3.46 7.10 -15.98
C LYS A 320 -2.04 7.26 -15.46
N MET A 321 -1.48 6.22 -14.83
CA MET A 321 -0.08 6.23 -14.39
C MET A 321 0.85 6.47 -15.57
N THR A 322 0.65 5.73 -16.67
CA THR A 322 1.45 5.84 -17.89
C THR A 322 1.31 7.21 -18.55
N GLU A 323 0.08 7.73 -18.65
CA GLU A 323 -0.18 9.05 -19.22
C GLU A 323 0.48 10.15 -18.40
N PHE A 324 0.28 10.15 -17.08
CA PHE A 324 0.91 11.09 -16.16
C PHE A 324 2.44 11.05 -16.28
N ALA A 325 3.04 9.86 -16.18
CA ALA A 325 4.48 9.69 -16.27
C ALA A 325 5.02 10.24 -17.61
N ARG A 326 4.44 9.85 -18.75
CA ARG A 326 4.88 10.34 -20.07
C ARG A 326 4.78 11.85 -20.20
N GLN A 327 3.71 12.44 -19.67
CA GLN A 327 3.50 13.88 -19.75
C GLN A 327 4.51 14.62 -18.88
N GLN A 328 4.73 14.20 -17.64
CA GLN A 328 5.69 14.81 -16.74
C GLN A 328 7.13 14.70 -17.29
N LEU A 329 7.47 13.55 -17.85
CA LEU A 329 8.75 13.35 -18.51
C LEU A 329 8.94 14.24 -19.74
N SER A 330 7.87 14.55 -20.48
CA SER A 330 7.94 15.46 -21.63
C SER A 330 8.18 16.91 -21.23
N SER A 331 7.80 17.30 -20.02
CA SER A 331 8.01 18.67 -19.50
C SER A 331 9.45 18.95 -19.10
N MET A 332 10.23 17.92 -18.75
CA MET A 332 11.63 18.00 -18.29
C MET A 332 11.84 18.96 -17.11
N GLN A 333 10.80 19.26 -16.36
CA GLN A 333 10.87 20.14 -15.20
C GLN A 333 11.27 19.34 -13.95
N PRO A 334 12.16 19.88 -13.12
CA PRO A 334 12.50 19.21 -11.85
C PRO A 334 11.34 19.27 -10.87
N TRP A 335 11.12 18.17 -10.17
CA TRP A 335 10.15 18.09 -9.09
C TRP A 335 10.75 18.48 -7.75
N THR A 336 9.94 19.13 -6.92
CA THR A 336 10.27 19.40 -5.52
C THR A 336 9.46 18.46 -4.65
N ILE A 337 10.14 17.69 -3.79
CA ILE A 337 9.48 16.79 -2.84
C ILE A 337 9.80 17.27 -1.44
N GLU A 338 8.78 17.68 -0.70
CA GLU A 338 8.87 18.09 0.71
C GLU A 338 8.27 16.98 1.59
N SER A 339 8.91 16.70 2.73
CA SER A 339 8.47 15.64 3.64
C SER A 339 8.19 16.22 5.02
N LEU A 340 7.09 15.79 5.64
CA LEU A 340 6.67 16.14 6.98
C LEU A 340 6.26 14.88 7.74
N SER A 341 6.64 14.81 9.03
CA SER A 341 6.10 13.83 9.98
C SER A 341 5.19 14.57 10.96
N LEU A 342 4.07 13.96 11.30
CA LEU A 342 3.14 14.50 12.30
C LEU A 342 3.61 14.06 13.69
N ASP A 343 4.25 14.95 14.40
CA ASP A 343 4.93 14.70 15.69
C ASP A 343 4.50 15.66 16.82
N ASN A 344 3.42 16.43 16.61
CA ASN A 344 2.88 17.36 17.62
C ASN A 344 1.87 16.70 18.57
N GLY A 345 1.53 15.45 18.33
CA GLY A 345 0.68 14.65 19.20
C GLY A 345 1.45 14.04 20.37
N VAL A 346 0.81 13.13 21.07
CA VAL A 346 1.38 12.44 22.23
C VAL A 346 1.09 10.95 22.19
N ASN A 347 1.99 10.16 22.76
CA ASN A 347 1.68 8.77 23.07
C ASN A 347 0.87 8.71 24.37
N ALA A 348 -0.23 7.98 24.35
CA ALA A 348 -1.13 7.80 25.49
C ALA A 348 -1.34 6.32 25.80
N HIS A 349 -1.48 6.02 27.09
CA HIS A 349 -1.74 4.66 27.58
C HIS A 349 -3.23 4.36 27.65
N TYR A 350 -3.55 3.06 27.55
CA TYR A 350 -4.85 2.50 27.90
C TYR A 350 -6.05 3.07 27.14
N LEU A 351 -5.88 3.35 25.85
CA LEU A 351 -6.97 3.72 24.98
C LEU A 351 -7.65 2.46 24.42
N TYR A 352 -9.00 2.45 24.40
CA TYR A 352 -9.75 1.33 23.89
C TYR A 352 -9.56 1.19 22.39
N GLN A 353 -9.27 -0.03 21.93
CA GLN A 353 -9.07 -0.36 20.52
C GLN A 353 -10.24 -1.21 20.03
N ALA A 354 -11.00 -0.72 19.05
CA ALA A 354 -12.19 -1.41 18.56
C ALA A 354 -11.89 -2.82 18.02
N SER A 355 -10.79 -2.98 17.29
CA SER A 355 -10.36 -4.28 16.73
C SER A 355 -9.88 -5.28 17.78
N LEU A 356 -9.33 -4.81 18.89
CA LEU A 356 -8.84 -5.69 19.96
C LEU A 356 -9.90 -5.98 21.01
N GLY A 357 -10.91 -5.12 21.17
CA GLY A 357 -11.86 -5.18 22.27
C GLY A 357 -11.20 -4.96 23.65
N ASP A 358 -10.04 -4.31 23.69
CA ASP A 358 -9.20 -4.12 24.86
C ASP A 358 -8.46 -2.78 24.81
N LEU A 359 -7.76 -2.44 25.90
CA LEU A 359 -6.97 -1.22 26.06
C LEU A 359 -5.54 -1.43 25.56
N SER A 360 -5.02 -0.45 24.81
CA SER A 360 -3.63 -0.44 24.35
C SER A 360 -3.11 0.99 24.23
N ASP A 361 -1.79 1.12 24.12
CA ASP A 361 -1.15 2.41 23.89
C ASP A 361 -1.40 2.87 22.45
N ALA A 362 -1.58 4.18 22.25
CA ALA A 362 -1.78 4.75 20.94
C ALA A 362 -1.16 6.15 20.83
N TYR A 363 -0.93 6.61 19.60
CA TYR A 363 -0.53 7.99 19.32
C TYR A 363 -1.78 8.84 19.09
N VAL A 364 -1.95 9.87 19.89
CA VAL A 364 -3.08 10.79 19.80
C VAL A 364 -2.63 12.07 19.12
N PHE A 365 -3.25 12.39 17.99
CA PHE A 365 -2.94 13.61 17.23
C PHE A 365 -3.21 14.88 18.03
N SER A 366 -2.39 15.90 17.78
CA SER A 366 -2.75 17.27 18.11
C SER A 366 -3.65 17.87 17.03
N ARG A 367 -4.43 18.90 17.42
CA ARG A 367 -5.20 19.68 16.42
C ARG A 367 -4.28 20.34 15.39
N GLN A 368 -3.03 20.56 15.73
CA GLN A 368 -2.01 21.11 14.85
C GLN A 368 -1.64 20.11 13.74
N ASP A 369 -1.52 18.83 14.05
CA ASP A 369 -1.22 17.79 13.06
C ASP A 369 -2.32 17.72 12.00
N VAL A 370 -3.59 17.78 12.42
CA VAL A 370 -4.73 17.78 11.50
C VAL A 370 -4.72 19.04 10.62
N GLN A 371 -4.44 20.21 11.18
CA GLN A 371 -4.35 21.45 10.41
C GLN A 371 -3.21 21.41 9.36
N TYR A 372 -2.12 20.69 9.59
CA TYR A 372 -1.09 20.47 8.57
C TYR A 372 -1.62 19.67 7.38
N VAL A 373 -2.37 18.62 7.64
CA VAL A 373 -2.95 17.79 6.57
C VAL A 373 -3.99 18.57 5.78
N GLU A 374 -4.92 19.26 6.47
CA GLU A 374 -5.94 20.09 5.83
C GLU A 374 -5.32 21.18 4.96
N TYR A 375 -4.30 21.85 5.49
CA TYR A 375 -3.61 22.88 4.72
C TYR A 375 -2.93 22.32 3.48
N ALA A 376 -2.27 21.16 3.58
CA ALA A 376 -1.66 20.50 2.43
C ALA A 376 -2.72 20.16 1.38
N TYR A 377 -3.89 19.67 1.81
CA TYR A 377 -5.01 19.34 0.94
C TYR A 377 -5.58 20.57 0.23
N GLU A 378 -5.97 21.62 0.98
CA GLU A 378 -6.53 22.85 0.41
C GLU A 378 -5.55 23.58 -0.51
N SER A 379 -4.28 23.49 -0.17
CA SER A 379 -3.21 24.19 -0.88
C SER A 379 -2.70 23.42 -2.09
N ASN A 380 -3.01 22.14 -2.21
CA ASN A 380 -2.52 21.29 -3.28
C ASN A 380 -2.88 21.83 -4.68
N ALA A 381 -4.04 22.48 -4.80
CA ALA A 381 -4.47 23.11 -6.04
C ALA A 381 -3.72 24.44 -6.34
N THR A 382 -3.17 25.12 -5.31
CA THR A 382 -2.55 26.45 -5.43
C THR A 382 -1.04 26.45 -5.28
N ASN A 383 -0.47 25.31 -4.86
CA ASN A 383 0.95 25.08 -4.64
C ASN A 383 1.67 26.04 -3.69
N PRO A 384 1.29 26.16 -2.43
CA PRO A 384 2.21 26.67 -1.43
C PRO A 384 3.25 25.58 -1.09
N LYS A 385 4.46 26.02 -0.78
CA LYS A 385 5.44 25.16 -0.13
C LYS A 385 5.04 24.97 1.33
N MET A 386 5.35 23.84 1.93
CA MET A 386 5.08 23.61 3.37
C MET A 386 5.80 24.63 4.26
N SER A 387 6.93 25.21 3.80
CA SER A 387 7.59 26.34 4.47
C SER A 387 6.69 27.59 4.61
N ASP A 388 5.83 27.83 3.64
CA ASP A 388 4.91 28.97 3.64
C ASP A 388 3.77 28.72 4.62
N PHE A 389 3.39 27.47 4.83
CA PHE A 389 2.44 27.07 5.85
C PHE A 389 2.91 27.38 7.28
N GLN A 390 4.19 27.16 7.62
CA GLN A 390 4.73 27.48 8.94
C GLN A 390 4.57 28.97 9.29
N PHE A 391 4.59 29.85 8.30
CA PHE A 391 4.30 31.29 8.50
C PHE A 391 2.80 31.56 8.70
N ALA A 392 1.94 30.92 7.92
CA ALA A 392 0.49 31.08 8.05
C ALA A 392 -0.03 30.48 9.37
N PHE A 393 0.59 29.42 9.85
CA PHE A 393 0.23 28.73 11.09
C PHE A 393 0.53 29.59 12.35
N ASN A 394 1.59 30.40 12.35
CA ASN A 394 1.87 31.34 13.43
C ASN A 394 0.85 32.50 13.53
N ASP A 395 -0.04 32.64 12.52
CA ASP A 395 -1.13 33.64 12.49
C ASP A 395 -2.52 32.94 12.60
N LEU A 396 -2.63 31.94 13.48
CA LEU A 396 -3.85 31.14 13.74
C LEU A 396 -5.10 31.92 14.18
N SER A 397 -4.99 33.27 14.27
CA SER A 397 -6.14 34.12 14.52
C SER A 397 -7.09 34.31 13.34
N LYS A 398 -6.68 33.82 12.13
CA LYS A 398 -7.38 34.08 10.87
C LYS A 398 -7.87 32.79 10.19
N GLY A 399 -8.94 32.23 10.66
CA GLY A 399 -9.70 31.22 9.93
C GLY A 399 -9.60 29.81 10.53
N LYS A 400 -10.33 29.61 11.57
CA LYS A 400 -10.65 28.27 12.05
C LYS A 400 -11.75 27.70 11.15
N LYS A 401 -11.46 26.70 10.29
CA LYS A 401 -12.49 25.72 9.95
C LYS A 401 -12.91 25.07 11.28
N GLN A 402 -14.17 25.15 11.63
CA GLN A 402 -14.74 24.38 12.73
C GLN A 402 -14.91 22.97 12.19
N PHE A 403 -14.22 22.00 12.77
CA PHE A 403 -14.51 20.59 12.56
C PHE A 403 -15.92 20.30 13.09
N GLU A 404 -16.83 19.88 12.24
CA GLU A 404 -18.22 19.60 12.64
C GLU A 404 -18.32 18.35 13.55
N HIS A 405 -17.26 17.51 13.62
CA HIS A 405 -17.22 16.25 14.37
C HIS A 405 -16.18 16.19 15.50
N GLN A 406 -15.68 17.34 15.98
CA GLN A 406 -14.61 17.42 17.00
C GLN A 406 -14.93 16.77 18.34
N GLU A 407 -16.21 16.56 18.68
CA GLU A 407 -16.62 15.99 19.96
C GLU A 407 -16.45 14.47 20.02
N GLU A 408 -16.24 13.80 18.86
CA GLU A 408 -16.13 12.34 18.76
C GLU A 408 -14.69 11.84 18.82
N TYR A 409 -13.69 12.73 18.69
CA TYR A 409 -12.28 12.35 18.65
C TYR A 409 -11.57 12.67 19.97
N VAL A 410 -10.51 11.91 20.23
CA VAL A 410 -9.63 12.13 21.38
C VAL A 410 -8.40 12.94 20.93
N TRP A 411 -8.09 13.99 21.67
CA TRP A 411 -7.02 14.93 21.33
C TRP A 411 -5.85 14.84 22.31
N SER A 412 -4.64 15.22 21.87
CA SER A 412 -3.41 15.14 22.67
C SER A 412 -3.45 15.98 23.96
N ASP A 413 -4.25 17.04 24.02
CA ASP A 413 -4.45 17.86 25.20
C ASP A 413 -5.50 17.32 26.19
N GLU A 414 -6.16 16.22 25.85
CA GLU A 414 -7.21 15.54 26.64
C GLU A 414 -6.73 14.24 27.31
N VAL A 415 -5.51 13.78 26.99
CA VAL A 415 -4.93 12.52 27.48
C VAL A 415 -3.63 12.76 28.23
N GLU A 416 -3.26 11.84 29.16
CA GLU A 416 -1.96 11.84 29.80
C GLU A 416 -0.91 11.22 28.85
N ALA A 417 0.12 11.99 28.53
CA ALA A 417 1.28 11.53 27.76
C ALA A 417 2.25 10.72 28.64
N TYR A 418 3.01 9.81 28.02
CA TYR A 418 4.10 9.07 28.67
C TYR A 418 5.43 9.25 27.97
#